data_df37f936cdf2d826b4b2dee5707f98ea
#
_entry.id   df37f936cdf2d826b4b2dee5707f98ea
#
_cell.length_a   1.000
_cell.length_b   1.000
_cell.length_c   1.000
_cell.angle_alpha   90.00
_cell.angle_beta   90.00
_cell.angle_gamma   90.00
#
_symmetry.space_group_name_H-M   'P 1'
#
loop_
_entity.id
_entity.type
_entity.pdbx_description
1 polymer ?
#
loop_
_entity_poly.entity_id
_entity_poly.type
_entity_poly.pdbx_seq_one_letter_code
_entity_poly.pdbx_strand_id
1 'polypeptide(L)'
;MLLAGRLDVPEGTAALLFDLDGVLLDSLSLDYEIVDTLLQDELGSVVEVPRSVIRENFAYAISDFWRRISDACALGLTPEAISRLVEKYASQRRVAVMAIHDGIPEIIAAARAQGMPIAVVSNNPHVEIRKTLANAGIIADIIVGNDEPGLRKKPAPDTYQEAATRLGFQPSVCVAVEDSLLGAEAASAAGCYTVAVATGANSFRELSESPHVSCCYTSFARCYIKLGRAGVTAKTLLSPNEFVSHMIEHIAWRLGCSIDLCWTNDDWRELGAVLGREVRKLPLRHDAASTIGMIDDGSAEIHVRAASPGGALLTASRQVDLEWFLSSRAEQLSDGKPLVAVLEGLGTGGDLDLSITVASFEDPHHTWEGVFRGVGMALDKMFNEQPVAPSP
;
A
#
# COMPACT_ATOMS: atom_id res chain seq x y z
N MET A 1 17.11 3.14 -5.28
CA MET A 1 16.83 3.62 -6.66
C MET A 1 15.35 3.43 -6.97
N LEU A 2 14.66 4.47 -7.42
CA LEU A 2 13.22 4.44 -7.66
C LEU A 2 12.88 4.12 -9.12
N LEU A 3 12.34 2.92 -9.38
CA LEU A 3 11.92 2.48 -10.71
C LEU A 3 10.54 3.07 -11.05
N ALA A 4 10.46 3.77 -12.18
CA ALA A 4 9.24 4.41 -12.70
C ALA A 4 8.54 5.35 -11.69
N GLY A 5 9.22 5.79 -10.63
CA GLY A 5 8.60 6.55 -9.55
C GLY A 5 7.61 5.73 -8.69
N ARG A 6 7.74 4.38 -8.66
CA ARG A 6 6.76 3.46 -8.06
C ARG A 6 7.37 2.40 -7.14
N LEU A 7 8.51 1.82 -7.52
CA LEU A 7 9.19 0.76 -6.78
C LEU A 7 10.58 1.21 -6.40
N ASP A 8 10.84 1.35 -5.12
CA ASP A 8 12.18 1.62 -4.61
C ASP A 8 12.95 0.30 -4.44
N VAL A 9 14.14 0.25 -5.00
CA VAL A 9 15.02 -0.91 -4.92
C VAL A 9 16.41 -0.49 -4.42
N PRO A 10 17.12 -1.35 -3.67
CA PRO A 10 18.47 -1.06 -3.20
C PRO A 10 19.42 -0.67 -4.34
N GLU A 11 20.41 0.15 -4.04
CA GLU A 11 21.49 0.44 -4.97
C GLU A 11 22.28 -0.85 -5.25
N GLY A 12 22.62 -1.09 -6.52
CA GLY A 12 23.30 -2.32 -6.95
C GLY A 12 22.36 -3.49 -7.24
N THR A 13 21.03 -3.29 -7.22
CA THR A 13 20.08 -4.32 -7.67
C THR A 13 20.37 -4.72 -9.11
N ALA A 14 20.55 -6.03 -9.33
CA ALA A 14 20.95 -6.60 -10.62
C ALA A 14 19.76 -7.20 -11.41
N ALA A 15 18.72 -7.68 -10.73
CA ALA A 15 17.56 -8.32 -11.36
C ALA A 15 16.28 -8.17 -10.51
N LEU A 16 15.12 -8.27 -11.17
CA LEU A 16 13.81 -8.35 -10.51
C LEU A 16 13.21 -9.75 -10.68
N LEU A 17 12.74 -10.33 -9.58
CA LEU A 17 12.10 -11.64 -9.53
C LEU A 17 10.66 -11.45 -9.07
N PHE A 18 9.70 -11.52 -9.98
CA PHE A 18 8.29 -11.30 -9.67
C PHE A 18 7.56 -12.60 -9.40
N ASP A 19 6.72 -12.64 -8.37
CA ASP A 19 5.61 -13.58 -8.36
C ASP A 19 4.62 -13.24 -9.49
N LEU A 20 3.75 -14.18 -9.84
CA LEU A 20 2.79 -14.03 -10.92
C LEU A 20 1.43 -13.53 -10.42
N ASP A 21 0.80 -14.33 -9.56
CA ASP A 21 -0.57 -14.14 -9.12
C ASP A 21 -0.63 -13.12 -7.98
N GLY A 22 -1.43 -12.06 -8.12
CA GLY A 22 -1.49 -11.00 -7.13
C GLY A 22 -0.32 -10.00 -7.17
N VAL A 23 0.73 -10.25 -7.97
CA VAL A 23 1.84 -9.32 -8.21
C VAL A 23 1.82 -8.75 -9.61
N LEU A 24 2.04 -9.58 -10.62
CA LEU A 24 1.97 -9.14 -12.02
C LEU A 24 0.53 -9.01 -12.49
N LEU A 25 -0.33 -9.93 -12.07
CA LEU A 25 -1.70 -10.07 -12.56
C LEU A 25 -2.73 -10.04 -11.42
N ASP A 26 -3.83 -9.35 -11.65
CA ASP A 26 -5.00 -9.36 -10.78
C ASP A 26 -5.78 -10.66 -10.96
N SER A 27 -5.23 -11.74 -10.44
CA SER A 27 -5.85 -13.05 -10.46
C SER A 27 -6.85 -13.24 -9.31
N LEU A 28 -6.74 -12.48 -8.23
CA LEU A 28 -7.66 -12.58 -7.10
C LEU A 28 -9.08 -12.10 -7.46
N SER A 29 -9.21 -11.00 -8.20
CA SER A 29 -10.51 -10.52 -8.70
C SER A 29 -11.19 -11.56 -9.60
N LEU A 30 -10.43 -12.19 -10.50
CA LEU A 30 -10.92 -13.29 -11.32
C LEU A 30 -11.35 -14.50 -10.47
N ASP A 31 -10.57 -14.85 -9.46
CA ASP A 31 -10.86 -16.01 -8.61
C ASP A 31 -12.15 -15.83 -7.79
N TYR A 32 -12.46 -14.59 -7.38
CA TYR A 32 -13.75 -14.30 -6.75
C TYR A 32 -14.94 -14.68 -7.66
N GLU A 33 -14.88 -14.31 -8.94
CA GLU A 33 -15.96 -14.61 -9.91
C GLU A 33 -16.02 -16.11 -10.21
N ILE A 34 -14.87 -16.76 -10.39
CA ILE A 34 -14.80 -18.19 -10.70
C ILE A 34 -15.33 -19.03 -9.53
N VAL A 35 -14.95 -18.73 -8.30
CA VAL A 35 -15.35 -19.50 -7.11
C VAL A 35 -16.87 -19.46 -6.95
N ASP A 36 -17.48 -18.27 -6.99
CA ASP A 36 -18.94 -18.13 -6.85
C ASP A 36 -19.69 -18.92 -7.94
N THR A 37 -19.23 -18.82 -9.21
CA THR A 37 -19.84 -19.52 -10.34
C THR A 37 -19.72 -21.04 -10.19
N LEU A 38 -18.53 -21.56 -9.87
CA LEU A 38 -18.28 -22.99 -9.80
C LEU A 38 -19.00 -23.65 -8.64
N LEU A 39 -19.09 -22.98 -7.48
CA LEU A 39 -19.83 -23.49 -6.34
C LEU A 39 -21.34 -23.51 -6.60
N GLN A 40 -21.89 -22.50 -7.25
CA GLN A 40 -23.30 -22.48 -7.66
C GLN A 40 -23.60 -23.65 -8.60
N ASP A 41 -22.72 -23.91 -9.58
CA ASP A 41 -22.86 -25.03 -10.52
C ASP A 41 -22.76 -26.41 -9.83
N GLU A 42 -21.84 -26.56 -8.86
CA GLU A 42 -21.59 -27.84 -8.20
C GLU A 42 -22.67 -28.19 -7.16
N LEU A 43 -23.14 -27.17 -6.42
CA LEU A 43 -24.10 -27.35 -5.32
C LEU A 43 -25.56 -27.15 -5.72
N GLY A 44 -25.81 -26.62 -6.92
CA GLY A 44 -27.16 -26.35 -7.41
C GLY A 44 -27.90 -25.23 -6.65
N SER A 45 -27.19 -24.45 -5.86
CA SER A 45 -27.72 -23.33 -5.09
C SER A 45 -26.72 -22.20 -5.02
N VAL A 46 -27.19 -20.97 -4.87
CA VAL A 46 -26.31 -19.82 -4.64
C VAL A 46 -25.62 -19.96 -3.29
N VAL A 47 -24.31 -20.02 -3.30
CA VAL A 47 -23.46 -20.04 -2.11
C VAL A 47 -22.59 -18.77 -2.17
N GLU A 48 -22.69 -17.95 -1.14
CA GLU A 48 -21.85 -16.78 -1.00
C GLU A 48 -20.64 -17.14 -0.12
N VAL A 49 -19.47 -17.18 -0.74
CA VAL A 49 -18.20 -17.35 -0.02
C VAL A 49 -17.66 -15.98 0.38
N PRO A 50 -17.42 -15.72 1.67
CA PRO A 50 -16.80 -14.45 2.07
C PRO A 50 -15.48 -14.22 1.33
N ARG A 51 -15.28 -13.02 0.78
CA ARG A 51 -14.06 -12.66 0.03
C ARG A 51 -12.79 -12.85 0.86
N SER A 52 -12.87 -12.66 2.18
CA SER A 52 -11.78 -12.94 3.11
C SER A 52 -11.35 -14.40 3.07
N VAL A 53 -12.31 -15.34 3.03
CA VAL A 53 -12.01 -16.79 2.99
C VAL A 53 -11.31 -17.17 1.69
N ILE A 54 -11.73 -16.61 0.55
CA ILE A 54 -11.05 -16.84 -0.73
C ILE A 54 -9.62 -16.28 -0.66
N ARG A 55 -9.47 -15.04 -0.20
CA ARG A 55 -8.20 -14.35 -0.11
C ARG A 55 -7.20 -15.07 0.80
N GLU A 56 -7.60 -15.47 1.99
CA GLU A 56 -6.76 -16.17 2.97
C GLU A 56 -6.23 -17.51 2.44
N ASN A 57 -6.93 -18.09 1.47
CA ASN A 57 -6.57 -19.39 0.90
C ASN A 57 -5.96 -19.31 -0.50
N PHE A 58 -5.82 -18.11 -1.06
CA PHE A 58 -5.38 -17.87 -2.43
C PHE A 58 -3.96 -18.39 -2.75
N ALA A 59 -3.04 -18.36 -1.79
CA ALA A 59 -1.65 -18.79 -1.99
C ALA A 59 -1.44 -20.31 -1.93
N TYR A 60 -2.47 -21.09 -1.56
CA TYR A 60 -2.36 -22.55 -1.47
C TYR A 60 -2.51 -23.24 -2.83
N ALA A 61 -2.02 -24.49 -2.90
CA ALA A 61 -2.28 -25.34 -4.06
C ALA A 61 -3.78 -25.51 -4.28
N ILE A 62 -4.24 -25.54 -5.53
CA ILE A 62 -5.66 -25.45 -5.87
C ILE A 62 -6.55 -26.52 -5.23
N SER A 63 -6.05 -27.73 -5.03
CA SER A 63 -6.79 -28.79 -4.31
C SER A 63 -6.96 -28.47 -2.81
N ASP A 64 -5.94 -27.85 -2.20
CA ASP A 64 -5.98 -27.43 -0.80
C ASP A 64 -6.87 -26.20 -0.65
N PHE A 65 -6.82 -25.27 -1.60
CA PHE A 65 -7.72 -24.14 -1.69
C PHE A 65 -9.20 -24.54 -1.61
N TRP A 66 -9.65 -25.48 -2.47
CA TRP A 66 -11.03 -25.92 -2.46
C TRP A 66 -11.42 -26.65 -1.18
N ARG A 67 -10.51 -27.46 -0.61
CA ARG A 67 -10.76 -28.13 0.66
C ARG A 67 -10.95 -27.11 1.79
N ARG A 68 -10.07 -26.12 1.87
CA ARG A 68 -10.14 -25.08 2.89
C ARG A 68 -11.39 -24.19 2.77
N ILE A 69 -11.81 -23.84 1.56
CA ILE A 69 -13.08 -23.14 1.34
C ILE A 69 -14.24 -24.03 1.81
N SER A 70 -14.24 -25.31 1.44
CA SER A 70 -15.28 -26.26 1.89
C SER A 70 -15.37 -26.33 3.41
N ASP A 71 -14.23 -26.42 4.09
CA ASP A 71 -14.16 -26.51 5.56
C ASP A 71 -14.60 -25.18 6.20
N ALA A 72 -14.09 -24.05 5.73
CA ALA A 72 -14.39 -22.73 6.29
C ALA A 72 -15.88 -22.33 6.15
N CYS A 73 -16.51 -22.74 5.04
CA CYS A 73 -17.91 -22.42 4.74
C CYS A 73 -18.86 -23.60 5.02
N ALA A 74 -18.38 -24.70 5.61
CA ALA A 74 -19.17 -25.90 5.92
C ALA A 74 -19.94 -26.47 4.72
N LEU A 75 -19.33 -26.46 3.50
CA LEU A 75 -20.00 -26.86 2.25
C LEU A 75 -20.11 -28.39 2.10
N GLY A 76 -19.32 -29.17 2.82
CA GLY A 76 -19.35 -30.64 2.76
C GLY A 76 -18.96 -31.22 1.40
N LEU A 77 -18.06 -30.55 0.64
CA LEU A 77 -17.59 -31.03 -0.65
C LEU A 77 -16.87 -32.37 -0.54
N THR A 78 -17.26 -33.33 -1.36
CA THR A 78 -16.58 -34.63 -1.43
C THR A 78 -15.24 -34.52 -2.19
N PRO A 79 -14.31 -35.48 -2.03
CA PRO A 79 -13.06 -35.51 -2.80
C PRO A 79 -13.29 -35.47 -4.32
N GLU A 80 -14.36 -36.12 -4.81
CA GLU A 80 -14.74 -36.13 -6.23
C GLU A 80 -15.26 -34.76 -6.68
N ALA A 81 -16.04 -34.06 -5.85
CA ALA A 81 -16.49 -32.69 -6.11
C ALA A 81 -15.28 -31.75 -6.18
N ILE A 82 -14.36 -31.84 -5.23
CA ILE A 82 -13.12 -31.06 -5.23
C ILE A 82 -12.31 -31.32 -6.51
N SER A 83 -12.16 -32.58 -6.94
CA SER A 83 -11.45 -32.90 -8.18
C SER A 83 -12.10 -32.24 -9.40
N ARG A 84 -13.44 -32.26 -9.51
CA ARG A 84 -14.16 -31.58 -10.60
C ARG A 84 -13.98 -30.06 -10.54
N LEU A 85 -14.02 -29.47 -9.34
CA LEU A 85 -13.79 -28.04 -9.16
C LEU A 85 -12.38 -27.63 -9.56
N VAL A 86 -11.35 -28.42 -9.22
CA VAL A 86 -9.96 -28.19 -9.64
C VAL A 86 -9.84 -28.16 -11.16
N GLU A 87 -10.44 -29.14 -11.86
CA GLU A 87 -10.39 -29.21 -13.33
C GLU A 87 -11.12 -28.02 -13.98
N LYS A 88 -12.34 -27.72 -13.51
CA LYS A 88 -13.14 -26.58 -14.03
C LYS A 88 -12.44 -25.26 -13.78
N TYR A 89 -11.92 -25.04 -12.59
CA TYR A 89 -11.17 -23.83 -12.23
C TYR A 89 -9.95 -23.63 -13.13
N ALA A 90 -9.12 -24.66 -13.28
CA ALA A 90 -7.96 -24.60 -14.16
C ALA A 90 -8.38 -24.32 -15.63
N SER A 91 -9.49 -24.89 -16.07
CA SER A 91 -10.03 -24.64 -17.43
C SER A 91 -10.47 -23.18 -17.60
N GLN A 92 -11.17 -22.59 -16.63
CA GLN A 92 -11.62 -21.20 -16.70
C GLN A 92 -10.44 -20.22 -16.64
N ARG A 93 -9.47 -20.44 -15.76
CA ARG A 93 -8.26 -19.60 -15.70
C ARG A 93 -7.43 -19.63 -16.98
N ARG A 94 -7.38 -20.76 -17.69
CA ARG A 94 -6.63 -20.90 -18.95
C ARG A 94 -7.12 -20.00 -20.07
N VAL A 95 -8.40 -19.67 -20.10
CA VAL A 95 -9.01 -18.86 -21.16
C VAL A 95 -9.24 -17.40 -20.72
N ALA A 96 -9.15 -17.13 -19.45
CA ALA A 96 -9.34 -15.79 -18.92
C ALA A 96 -8.18 -14.86 -19.29
N VAL A 97 -8.51 -13.61 -19.57
CA VAL A 97 -7.55 -12.51 -19.70
C VAL A 97 -7.55 -11.76 -18.37
N MET A 98 -6.46 -11.91 -17.61
CA MET A 98 -6.29 -11.21 -16.35
C MET A 98 -5.72 -9.81 -16.60
N ALA A 99 -6.20 -8.84 -15.82
CA ALA A 99 -5.63 -7.50 -15.84
C ALA A 99 -4.21 -7.52 -15.25
N ILE A 100 -3.32 -6.72 -15.82
CA ILE A 100 -2.01 -6.45 -15.22
C ILE A 100 -2.23 -5.42 -14.12
N HIS A 101 -1.61 -5.61 -12.96
CA HIS A 101 -1.68 -4.64 -11.90
C HIS A 101 -1.08 -3.29 -12.30
N ASP A 102 -1.70 -2.21 -11.83
CA ASP A 102 -1.25 -0.84 -12.09
C ASP A 102 0.22 -0.66 -11.69
N GLY A 103 0.99 -0.01 -12.56
CA GLY A 103 2.40 0.29 -12.34
C GLY A 103 3.37 -0.80 -12.77
N ILE A 104 2.94 -2.04 -12.93
CA ILE A 104 3.79 -3.15 -13.37
C ILE A 104 4.40 -2.91 -14.77
N PRO A 105 3.64 -2.49 -15.80
CA PRO A 105 4.23 -2.22 -17.12
C PRO A 105 5.34 -1.17 -17.06
N GLU A 106 5.14 -0.10 -16.29
CA GLU A 106 6.12 0.98 -16.15
C GLU A 106 7.36 0.54 -15.37
N ILE A 107 7.19 -0.28 -14.31
CA ILE A 107 8.31 -0.84 -13.54
C ILE A 107 9.14 -1.77 -14.43
N ILE A 108 8.51 -2.66 -15.18
CA ILE A 108 9.18 -3.56 -16.14
C ILE A 108 9.95 -2.76 -17.18
N ALA A 109 9.34 -1.74 -17.78
CA ALA A 109 9.99 -0.88 -18.77
C ALA A 109 11.20 -0.14 -18.18
N ALA A 110 11.07 0.39 -16.96
CA ALA A 110 12.17 1.08 -16.27
C ALA A 110 13.31 0.13 -15.90
N ALA A 111 13.02 -1.09 -15.44
CA ALA A 111 14.02 -2.11 -15.15
C ALA A 111 14.81 -2.49 -16.42
N ARG A 112 14.12 -2.75 -17.52
CA ARG A 112 14.74 -3.06 -18.80
C ARG A 112 15.60 -1.93 -19.36
N ALA A 113 15.17 -0.68 -19.21
CA ALA A 113 15.96 0.49 -19.61
C ALA A 113 17.28 0.60 -18.84
N GLN A 114 17.36 0.00 -17.67
CA GLN A 114 18.58 -0.08 -16.85
C GLN A 114 19.34 -1.40 -17.03
N GLY A 115 18.95 -2.24 -17.98
CA GLY A 115 19.59 -3.52 -18.26
C GLY A 115 19.32 -4.60 -17.23
N MET A 116 18.32 -4.44 -16.35
CA MET A 116 17.95 -5.44 -15.37
C MET A 116 17.03 -6.50 -16.00
N PRO A 117 17.43 -7.78 -16.01
CA PRO A 117 16.58 -8.87 -16.45
C PRO A 117 15.46 -9.17 -15.42
N ILE A 118 14.42 -9.85 -15.89
CA ILE A 118 13.22 -10.16 -15.16
C ILE A 118 12.98 -11.66 -15.14
N ALA A 119 12.82 -12.24 -13.96
CA ALA A 119 12.29 -13.58 -13.81
C ALA A 119 10.89 -13.58 -13.24
N VAL A 120 10.11 -14.61 -13.59
CA VAL A 120 8.81 -14.89 -12.99
C VAL A 120 8.88 -16.21 -12.23
N VAL A 121 8.51 -16.19 -10.95
CA VAL A 121 8.62 -17.31 -10.00
C VAL A 121 7.25 -17.57 -9.39
N SER A 122 6.62 -18.70 -9.70
CA SER A 122 5.26 -18.98 -9.23
C SER A 122 5.09 -20.43 -8.77
N ASN A 123 4.14 -20.65 -7.87
CA ASN A 123 3.69 -21.99 -7.48
C ASN A 123 2.76 -22.65 -8.54
N ASN A 124 2.63 -22.08 -9.71
CA ASN A 124 1.96 -22.66 -10.87
C ASN A 124 2.94 -23.49 -11.73
N PRO A 125 2.44 -24.45 -12.53
CA PRO A 125 3.27 -25.15 -13.51
C PRO A 125 3.84 -24.21 -14.57
N HIS A 126 5.06 -24.47 -15.04
CA HIS A 126 5.76 -23.66 -16.03
C HIS A 126 4.95 -23.37 -17.30
N VAL A 127 4.21 -24.37 -17.80
CA VAL A 127 3.38 -24.24 -19.01
C VAL A 127 2.23 -23.24 -18.80
N GLU A 128 1.64 -23.22 -17.61
CA GLU A 128 0.56 -22.28 -17.26
C GLU A 128 1.11 -20.86 -17.12
N ILE A 129 2.24 -20.68 -16.44
CA ILE A 129 2.90 -19.37 -16.28
C ILE A 129 3.19 -18.78 -17.67
N ARG A 130 3.82 -19.56 -18.56
CA ARG A 130 4.17 -19.12 -19.91
C ARG A 130 2.94 -18.67 -20.70
N LYS A 131 1.86 -19.43 -20.62
CA LYS A 131 0.61 -19.10 -21.33
C LYS A 131 -0.03 -17.82 -20.78
N THR A 132 -0.09 -17.70 -19.48
CA THR A 132 -0.66 -16.54 -18.79
C THR A 132 0.12 -15.26 -19.12
N LEU A 133 1.46 -15.32 -19.06
CA LEU A 133 2.32 -14.19 -19.44
C LEU A 133 2.14 -13.80 -20.93
N ALA A 134 2.02 -14.79 -21.81
CA ALA A 134 1.79 -14.54 -23.24
C ALA A 134 0.44 -13.83 -23.48
N ASN A 135 -0.63 -14.25 -22.78
CA ASN A 135 -1.94 -13.60 -22.87
C ASN A 135 -1.90 -12.15 -22.33
N ALA A 136 -1.10 -11.89 -21.30
CA ALA A 136 -0.89 -10.55 -20.73
C ALA A 136 0.11 -9.68 -21.52
N GLY A 137 0.81 -10.24 -22.52
CA GLY A 137 1.86 -9.53 -23.26
C GLY A 137 3.12 -9.23 -22.45
N ILE A 138 3.35 -9.95 -21.34
CA ILE A 138 4.52 -9.81 -20.48
C ILE A 138 5.63 -10.77 -20.94
N ILE A 139 6.82 -10.24 -21.12
CA ILE A 139 8.01 -11.02 -21.51
C ILE A 139 8.90 -11.14 -20.27
N ALA A 140 9.15 -12.38 -19.82
CA ALA A 140 10.13 -12.70 -18.79
C ALA A 140 11.38 -13.32 -19.45
N ASP A 141 12.56 -13.02 -18.88
CA ASP A 141 13.83 -13.63 -19.35
C ASP A 141 13.96 -15.06 -18.83
N ILE A 142 13.48 -15.31 -17.61
CA ILE A 142 13.42 -16.63 -16.96
C ILE A 142 12.03 -16.85 -16.36
N ILE A 143 11.56 -18.10 -16.43
CA ILE A 143 10.36 -18.58 -15.75
C ILE A 143 10.75 -19.77 -14.89
N VAL A 144 10.32 -19.77 -13.62
CA VAL A 144 10.48 -20.89 -12.68
C VAL A 144 9.10 -21.25 -12.12
N GLY A 145 8.64 -22.47 -12.43
CA GLY A 145 7.37 -23.00 -11.97
C GLY A 145 7.53 -24.04 -10.84
N ASN A 146 6.40 -24.52 -10.34
CA ASN A 146 6.36 -25.52 -9.28
C ASN A 146 6.62 -26.96 -9.76
N ASP A 147 6.68 -27.18 -11.06
CA ASP A 147 6.91 -28.44 -11.76
C ASP A 147 8.39 -28.63 -12.18
N GLU A 148 9.28 -27.73 -11.78
CA GLU A 148 10.72 -27.88 -12.01
C GLU A 148 11.27 -29.07 -11.22
N PRO A 149 11.97 -30.02 -11.88
CA PRO A 149 12.49 -31.21 -11.22
C PRO A 149 13.47 -30.88 -10.08
N GLY A 150 13.22 -31.44 -8.91
CA GLY A 150 14.11 -31.34 -7.76
C GLY A 150 13.96 -30.05 -6.95
N LEU A 151 13.11 -29.11 -7.34
CA LEU A 151 12.84 -27.90 -6.57
C LEU A 151 11.63 -28.09 -5.65
N ARG A 152 11.75 -27.62 -4.41
CA ARG A 152 10.62 -27.51 -3.48
C ARG A 152 9.85 -26.23 -3.77
N LYS A 153 8.53 -26.30 -3.59
CA LYS A 153 7.62 -25.14 -3.75
C LYS A 153 7.82 -24.13 -2.62
N LYS A 154 7.40 -22.87 -2.85
CA LYS A 154 7.27 -21.86 -1.78
C LYS A 154 6.46 -22.49 -0.61
N PRO A 155 6.89 -22.30 0.65
CA PRO A 155 7.84 -21.32 1.16
C PRO A 155 9.33 -21.76 1.10
N ALA A 156 9.69 -22.87 0.46
CA ALA A 156 11.10 -23.21 0.30
C ALA A 156 11.78 -22.19 -0.63
N PRO A 157 13.07 -21.86 -0.39
CA PRO A 157 13.80 -20.84 -1.15
C PRO A 157 14.17 -21.25 -2.57
N ASP A 158 14.04 -22.54 -2.90
CA ASP A 158 14.60 -23.21 -4.07
C ASP A 158 14.24 -22.49 -5.38
N THR A 159 12.98 -22.09 -5.55
CA THR A 159 12.52 -21.44 -6.79
C THR A 159 13.13 -20.07 -7.01
N TYR A 160 13.33 -19.28 -5.96
CA TYR A 160 14.00 -17.97 -6.05
C TYR A 160 15.51 -18.11 -6.26
N GLN A 161 16.15 -19.08 -5.60
CA GLN A 161 17.56 -19.41 -5.82
C GLN A 161 17.80 -19.84 -7.27
N GLU A 162 16.94 -20.69 -7.80
CA GLU A 162 17.02 -21.16 -9.19
C GLU A 162 16.82 -20.02 -10.18
N ALA A 163 15.84 -19.13 -9.94
CA ALA A 163 15.61 -17.98 -10.81
C ALA A 163 16.84 -17.05 -10.86
N ALA A 164 17.43 -16.71 -9.72
CA ALA A 164 18.64 -15.90 -9.64
C ALA A 164 19.81 -16.60 -10.35
N THR A 165 20.00 -17.90 -10.13
CA THR A 165 21.05 -18.71 -10.75
C THR A 165 20.92 -18.72 -12.28
N ARG A 166 19.72 -18.93 -12.81
CA ARG A 166 19.47 -18.93 -14.27
C ARG A 166 19.69 -17.55 -14.90
N LEU A 167 19.50 -16.46 -14.14
CA LEU A 167 19.83 -15.11 -14.56
C LEU A 167 21.34 -14.80 -14.46
N GLY A 168 22.13 -15.66 -13.79
CA GLY A 168 23.55 -15.47 -13.58
C GLY A 168 23.92 -14.59 -12.38
N PHE A 169 23.00 -14.42 -11.43
CA PHE A 169 23.20 -13.56 -10.25
C PHE A 169 23.10 -14.34 -8.94
N GLN A 170 23.67 -13.76 -7.88
CA GLN A 170 23.42 -14.20 -6.52
C GLN A 170 22.06 -13.64 -6.05
N PRO A 171 21.26 -14.37 -5.26
CA PRO A 171 20.00 -13.86 -4.73
C PRO A 171 20.12 -12.53 -3.96
N SER A 172 21.25 -12.29 -3.30
CA SER A 172 21.50 -11.08 -2.50
C SER A 172 21.56 -9.76 -3.29
N VAL A 173 21.70 -9.84 -4.61
CA VAL A 173 21.62 -8.67 -5.50
C VAL A 173 20.33 -8.64 -6.32
N CYS A 174 19.40 -9.53 -6.01
CA CYS A 174 18.07 -9.59 -6.63
C CYS A 174 17.02 -9.01 -5.70
N VAL A 175 16.02 -8.35 -6.29
CA VAL A 175 14.80 -7.95 -5.60
C VAL A 175 13.68 -8.90 -5.98
N ALA A 176 13.07 -9.55 -4.99
CA ALA A 176 11.86 -10.34 -5.16
C ALA A 176 10.64 -9.49 -4.84
N VAL A 177 9.57 -9.61 -5.63
CA VAL A 177 8.30 -8.92 -5.45
C VAL A 177 7.20 -9.95 -5.24
N GLU A 178 6.49 -9.87 -4.13
CA GLU A 178 5.55 -10.87 -3.62
C GLU A 178 4.28 -10.23 -3.06
N ASP A 179 3.18 -11.01 -3.00
CA ASP A 179 1.89 -10.60 -2.42
C ASP A 179 1.50 -11.40 -1.18
N SER A 180 2.28 -12.43 -0.87
CA SER A 180 1.96 -13.42 0.16
C SER A 180 3.08 -13.62 1.17
N LEU A 181 2.71 -13.93 2.43
CA LEU A 181 3.66 -14.30 3.48
C LEU A 181 4.47 -15.55 3.09
N LEU A 182 3.83 -16.49 2.43
CA LEU A 182 4.44 -17.75 1.98
C LEU A 182 5.53 -17.51 0.93
N GLY A 183 5.26 -16.61 -0.01
CA GLY A 183 6.24 -16.21 -1.01
C GLY A 183 7.33 -15.29 -0.46
N ALA A 184 6.98 -14.38 0.45
CA ALA A 184 7.95 -13.53 1.12
C ALA A 184 8.95 -14.34 1.96
N GLU A 185 8.49 -15.38 2.66
CA GLU A 185 9.36 -16.34 3.38
C GLU A 185 10.34 -17.01 2.40
N ALA A 186 9.84 -17.51 1.26
CA ALA A 186 10.68 -18.17 0.25
C ALA A 186 11.76 -17.22 -0.31
N ALA A 187 11.38 -16.00 -0.67
CA ALA A 187 12.27 -14.99 -1.23
C ALA A 187 13.34 -14.55 -0.22
N SER A 188 12.93 -14.27 1.02
CA SER A 188 13.83 -13.90 2.12
C SER A 188 14.78 -15.03 2.48
N ALA A 189 14.29 -16.28 2.57
CA ALA A 189 15.11 -17.45 2.82
C ALA A 189 16.11 -17.76 1.68
N ALA A 190 15.78 -17.36 0.45
CA ALA A 190 16.72 -17.39 -0.68
C ALA A 190 17.82 -16.34 -0.56
N GLY A 191 17.63 -15.30 0.23
CA GLY A 191 18.57 -14.17 0.41
C GLY A 191 18.26 -12.96 -0.46
N CYS A 192 17.09 -12.88 -1.09
CA CYS A 192 16.65 -11.72 -1.86
C CYS A 192 16.25 -10.55 -0.95
N TYR A 193 16.39 -9.33 -1.45
CA TYR A 193 15.65 -8.20 -0.91
C TYR A 193 14.18 -8.36 -1.27
N THR A 194 13.32 -8.49 -0.27
CA THR A 194 11.92 -8.86 -0.49
C THR A 194 11.01 -7.65 -0.37
N VAL A 195 10.37 -7.30 -1.48
CA VAL A 195 9.32 -6.28 -1.55
C VAL A 195 7.98 -6.99 -1.55
N ALA A 196 7.09 -6.59 -0.65
CA ALA A 196 5.71 -7.09 -0.64
C ALA A 196 4.74 -6.06 -1.21
N VAL A 197 3.67 -6.54 -1.87
CA VAL A 197 2.56 -5.72 -2.35
C VAL A 197 1.22 -6.34 -1.96
N ALA A 198 0.35 -5.56 -1.31
CA ALA A 198 -0.90 -6.07 -0.73
C ALA A 198 -2.06 -6.16 -1.76
N THR A 199 -1.75 -6.65 -2.96
CA THR A 199 -2.71 -6.81 -4.07
C THR A 199 -3.28 -8.22 -4.21
N GLY A 200 -2.80 -9.16 -3.40
CA GLY A 200 -3.20 -10.58 -3.45
C GLY A 200 -3.57 -11.16 -2.09
N ALA A 201 -2.89 -12.23 -1.68
CA ALA A 201 -3.29 -13.09 -0.57
C ALA A 201 -3.34 -12.40 0.80
N ASN A 202 -2.35 -11.57 1.11
CA ASN A 202 -2.23 -10.96 2.43
C ASN A 202 -2.51 -9.46 2.44
N SER A 203 -2.97 -8.95 3.57
CA SER A 203 -3.18 -7.53 3.80
C SER A 203 -1.86 -6.78 3.96
N PHE A 204 -1.87 -5.46 3.73
CA PHE A 204 -0.71 -4.60 3.97
C PHE A 204 -0.16 -4.76 5.40
N ARG A 205 -1.04 -4.84 6.39
CA ARG A 205 -0.65 -4.99 7.79
C ARG A 205 0.10 -6.30 8.03
N GLU A 206 -0.44 -7.44 7.57
CA GLU A 206 0.20 -8.74 7.72
C GLU A 206 1.57 -8.79 7.05
N LEU A 207 1.68 -8.21 5.85
CA LEU A 207 2.94 -8.17 5.10
C LEU A 207 3.96 -7.23 5.75
N SER A 208 3.55 -6.04 6.18
CA SER A 208 4.45 -5.04 6.77
C SER A 208 4.96 -5.46 8.17
N GLU A 209 4.20 -6.26 8.92
CA GLU A 209 4.62 -6.82 10.21
C GLU A 209 5.51 -8.08 10.06
N SER A 210 5.67 -8.60 8.84
CA SER A 210 6.44 -9.84 8.60
C SER A 210 7.95 -9.60 8.64
N PRO A 211 8.73 -10.45 9.35
CA PRO A 211 10.19 -10.36 9.37
C PRO A 211 10.85 -10.73 8.03
N HIS A 212 10.07 -11.27 7.09
CA HIS A 212 10.54 -11.67 5.76
C HIS A 212 10.41 -10.56 4.72
N VAL A 213 9.77 -9.45 5.06
CA VAL A 213 9.50 -8.33 4.15
C VAL A 213 10.44 -7.16 4.46
N SER A 214 11.15 -6.67 3.45
CA SER A 214 12.06 -5.54 3.57
C SER A 214 11.34 -4.20 3.33
N CYS A 215 10.32 -4.20 2.46
CA CYS A 215 9.50 -3.04 2.13
C CYS A 215 8.12 -3.52 1.67
N CYS A 216 7.06 -2.77 2.01
CA CYS A 216 5.68 -3.14 1.69
C CYS A 216 4.93 -1.99 1.00
N TYR A 217 4.13 -2.33 0.00
CA TYR A 217 3.25 -1.42 -0.77
C TYR A 217 1.81 -1.92 -0.72
N THR A 218 0.84 -1.02 -0.80
CA THR A 218 -0.57 -1.41 -1.03
C THR A 218 -0.81 -1.75 -2.50
N SER A 219 -0.13 -1.04 -3.40
CA SER A 219 -0.12 -1.28 -4.85
C SER A 219 1.05 -0.54 -5.48
N PHE A 220 1.33 -0.76 -6.77
CA PHE A 220 2.29 0.04 -7.53
C PHE A 220 1.63 1.16 -8.34
N ALA A 221 0.41 1.54 -8.00
CA ALA A 221 -0.23 2.72 -8.54
C ALA A 221 0.60 3.97 -8.19
N ARG A 222 0.51 5.00 -9.01
CA ARG A 222 1.27 6.22 -8.77
C ARG A 222 0.77 6.92 -7.51
N CYS A 223 1.67 7.16 -6.56
CA CYS A 223 1.39 8.00 -5.41
C CYS A 223 1.14 9.45 -5.85
N TYR A 224 0.04 10.04 -5.39
CA TYR A 224 -0.26 11.45 -5.60
C TYR A 224 -1.19 12.00 -4.54
N ILE A 225 -1.12 13.30 -4.36
CA ILE A 225 -2.13 14.12 -3.67
C ILE A 225 -2.48 15.27 -4.59
N LYS A 226 -3.78 15.57 -4.70
CA LYS A 226 -4.27 16.76 -5.41
C LYS A 226 -5.28 17.47 -4.51
N LEU A 227 -5.09 18.77 -4.34
CA LEU A 227 -6.07 19.63 -3.71
C LEU A 227 -6.88 20.34 -4.81
N GLY A 228 -8.21 20.26 -4.72
CA GLY A 228 -9.16 20.94 -5.60
C GLY A 228 -9.87 22.06 -4.86
N ARG A 229 -10.44 23.04 -5.59
CA ARG A 229 -11.30 24.06 -4.98
C ARG A 229 -12.63 23.46 -4.52
N ALA A 230 -13.22 24.02 -3.46
CA ALA A 230 -14.53 23.62 -2.96
C ALA A 230 -15.57 23.60 -4.09
N GLY A 231 -16.28 22.48 -4.22
CA GLY A 231 -17.29 22.25 -5.28
C GLY A 231 -16.96 21.12 -6.26
N VAL A 232 -15.73 20.60 -6.29
CA VAL A 232 -15.39 19.38 -7.03
C VAL A 232 -15.65 18.18 -6.13
N THR A 233 -16.63 17.35 -6.47
CA THR A 233 -17.18 16.27 -5.64
C THR A 233 -16.35 14.97 -5.64
N ALA A 234 -15.21 14.91 -6.29
CA ALA A 234 -14.37 13.72 -6.29
C ALA A 234 -13.52 13.68 -5.02
N LYS A 235 -13.86 12.77 -4.12
CA LYS A 235 -13.09 12.45 -2.93
C LYS A 235 -12.60 11.02 -3.05
N THR A 236 -11.29 10.85 -3.22
CA THR A 236 -10.61 9.56 -3.14
C THR A 236 -9.60 9.64 -2.01
N LEU A 237 -9.68 8.74 -1.05
CA LEU A 237 -8.74 8.63 0.06
C LEU A 237 -8.26 7.18 0.13
N LEU A 238 -7.15 6.90 -0.53
CA LEU A 238 -6.52 5.58 -0.53
C LEU A 238 -5.12 5.71 0.09
N SER A 239 -4.92 5.10 1.24
CA SER A 239 -3.60 4.94 1.85
C SER A 239 -3.52 3.63 2.64
N PRO A 240 -2.30 3.20 3.01
CA PRO A 240 -2.09 2.01 3.85
C PRO A 240 -2.72 2.12 5.25
N ASN A 241 -3.06 3.33 5.68
CA ASN A 241 -3.62 3.58 7.00
C ASN A 241 -4.76 4.61 6.91
N GLU A 242 -5.98 4.16 7.22
CA GLU A 242 -7.19 4.98 7.14
C GLU A 242 -7.16 6.16 8.10
N PHE A 243 -6.53 5.99 9.27
CA PHE A 243 -6.43 7.07 10.26
C PHE A 243 -5.53 8.21 9.75
N VAL A 244 -4.39 7.89 9.12
CA VAL A 244 -3.55 8.91 8.47
C VAL A 244 -4.31 9.63 7.36
N SER A 245 -5.06 8.91 6.52
CA SER A 245 -5.90 9.51 5.49
C SER A 245 -6.92 10.46 6.08
N HIS A 246 -7.57 10.06 7.18
CA HIS A 246 -8.55 10.87 7.89
C HIS A 246 -7.92 12.14 8.46
N MET A 247 -6.73 12.05 9.02
CA MET A 247 -6.01 13.23 9.51
C MET A 247 -5.69 14.22 8.39
N ILE A 248 -5.25 13.76 7.24
CA ILE A 248 -4.99 14.60 6.06
C ILE A 248 -6.29 15.24 5.54
N GLU A 249 -7.38 14.51 5.56
CA GLU A 249 -8.69 15.02 5.19
C GLU A 249 -9.11 16.22 6.07
N HIS A 250 -8.81 16.19 7.36
CA HIS A 250 -9.07 17.32 8.24
C HIS A 250 -8.32 18.59 7.84
N ILE A 251 -7.07 18.46 7.36
CA ILE A 251 -6.33 19.60 6.80
C ILE A 251 -7.08 20.15 5.58
N ALA A 252 -7.41 19.29 4.61
CA ALA A 252 -8.06 19.71 3.38
C ALA A 252 -9.43 20.38 3.63
N TRP A 253 -10.25 19.80 4.49
CA TRP A 253 -11.55 20.37 4.87
C TRP A 253 -11.45 21.76 5.48
N ARG A 254 -10.52 21.95 6.41
CA ARG A 254 -10.34 23.24 7.08
C ARG A 254 -9.70 24.27 6.15
N LEU A 255 -8.90 23.84 5.21
CA LEU A 255 -8.35 24.66 4.13
C LEU A 255 -9.40 24.98 3.04
N GLY A 256 -10.63 24.45 3.15
CA GLY A 256 -11.69 24.68 2.15
C GLY A 256 -11.43 24.01 0.81
N CYS A 257 -10.64 22.93 0.80
CA CYS A 257 -10.26 22.17 -0.40
C CYS A 257 -10.93 20.80 -0.43
N SER A 258 -11.23 20.29 -1.62
CA SER A 258 -11.41 18.86 -1.87
C SER A 258 -10.05 18.18 -1.95
N ILE A 259 -9.98 16.89 -1.63
CA ILE A 259 -8.76 16.10 -1.71
C ILE A 259 -8.95 14.84 -2.53
N ASP A 260 -7.97 14.56 -3.39
CA ASP A 260 -7.81 13.29 -4.10
C ASP A 260 -6.42 12.75 -3.75
N LEU A 261 -6.39 11.69 -2.93
CA LEU A 261 -5.19 11.09 -2.36
C LEU A 261 -5.12 9.61 -2.74
N CYS A 262 -4.03 9.23 -3.38
CA CYS A 262 -3.62 7.85 -3.56
C CYS A 262 -2.19 7.70 -3.04
N TRP A 263 -2.01 6.92 -1.99
CA TRP A 263 -0.72 6.63 -1.41
C TRP A 263 -0.57 5.14 -1.21
N THR A 264 0.57 4.56 -1.54
CA THR A 264 0.69 3.09 -1.65
C THR A 264 1.77 2.48 -0.75
N ASN A 265 2.49 3.30 0.01
CA ASN A 265 3.54 2.87 0.93
C ASN A 265 3.46 3.61 2.26
N ASP A 266 4.38 3.36 3.17
CA ASP A 266 4.47 3.94 4.51
C ASP A 266 5.49 5.09 4.64
N ASP A 267 5.93 5.68 3.52
CA ASP A 267 6.72 6.92 3.56
C ASP A 267 5.83 8.12 3.86
N TRP A 268 5.46 8.23 5.12
CA TRP A 268 4.58 9.28 5.64
C TRP A 268 5.19 10.68 5.55
N ARG A 269 6.53 10.77 5.58
CA ARG A 269 7.23 12.05 5.40
C ARG A 269 7.09 12.55 3.96
N GLU A 270 7.30 11.69 2.98
CA GLU A 270 7.11 12.07 1.56
C GLU A 270 5.63 12.36 1.26
N LEU A 271 4.70 11.60 1.85
CA LEU A 271 3.27 11.91 1.76
C LEU A 271 2.99 13.34 2.24
N GLY A 272 3.50 13.71 3.41
CA GLY A 272 3.41 15.07 3.93
C GLY A 272 4.05 16.10 3.00
N ALA A 273 5.22 15.79 2.43
CA ALA A 273 5.91 16.68 1.50
C ALA A 273 5.14 16.90 0.19
N VAL A 274 4.49 15.85 -0.34
CA VAL A 274 3.59 16.00 -1.50
C VAL A 274 2.40 16.90 -1.15
N LEU A 275 1.78 16.71 0.01
CA LEU A 275 0.70 17.58 0.49
C LEU A 275 1.17 19.05 0.62
N GLY A 276 2.35 19.26 1.19
CA GLY A 276 2.94 20.59 1.31
C GLY A 276 3.15 21.26 -0.05
N ARG A 277 3.66 20.54 -1.03
CA ARG A 277 3.79 21.04 -2.41
C ARG A 277 2.46 21.42 -3.06
N GLU A 278 1.38 20.68 -2.75
CA GLU A 278 0.03 21.03 -3.22
C GLU A 278 -0.49 22.31 -2.52
N VAL A 279 -0.31 22.42 -1.21
CA VAL A 279 -0.69 23.62 -0.45
C VAL A 279 0.06 24.85 -0.97
N ARG A 280 1.34 24.73 -1.27
CA ARG A 280 2.17 25.81 -1.81
C ARG A 280 1.70 26.35 -3.18
N LYS A 281 0.91 25.60 -3.93
CA LYS A 281 0.29 26.08 -5.18
C LYS A 281 -0.84 27.09 -4.95
N LEU A 282 -1.35 27.17 -3.72
CA LEU A 282 -2.38 28.12 -3.34
C LEU A 282 -1.75 29.54 -3.21
N PRO A 283 -2.50 30.60 -3.49
CA PRO A 283 -1.99 31.95 -3.36
C PRO A 283 -1.81 32.34 -1.90
N LEU A 284 -0.56 32.59 -1.48
CA LEU A 284 -0.25 33.06 -0.14
C LEU A 284 -0.84 34.46 0.09
N ARG A 285 -1.59 34.66 1.18
CA ARG A 285 -2.23 35.91 1.60
C ARG A 285 -1.57 36.52 2.83
N HIS A 286 -1.14 35.66 3.75
CA HIS A 286 -0.47 36.06 4.99
C HIS A 286 0.75 35.19 5.24
N ASP A 287 1.84 35.80 5.72
CA ASP A 287 3.11 35.10 5.96
C ASP A 287 3.08 34.22 7.21
N ALA A 288 2.08 34.42 8.08
CA ALA A 288 1.91 33.61 9.30
C ALA A 288 0.46 33.60 9.76
N ALA A 289 0.07 32.54 10.44
CA ALA A 289 -1.21 32.40 11.12
C ALA A 289 -1.10 31.58 12.41
N SER A 290 -2.03 31.82 13.32
CA SER A 290 -2.15 31.07 14.55
C SER A 290 -3.59 30.64 14.78
N THR A 291 -3.75 29.42 15.32
CA THR A 291 -5.05 28.84 15.65
C THR A 291 -4.96 27.98 16.89
N ILE A 292 -6.12 27.59 17.39
CA ILE A 292 -6.26 26.52 18.38
C ILE A 292 -7.12 25.45 17.73
N GLY A 293 -6.54 24.28 17.53
CA GLY A 293 -7.28 23.09 17.13
C GLY A 293 -7.83 22.39 18.37
N MET A 294 -9.12 22.07 18.35
CA MET A 294 -9.82 21.42 19.46
C MET A 294 -10.79 20.38 18.96
N ILE A 295 -10.88 19.28 19.69
CA ILE A 295 -11.94 18.29 19.64
C ILE A 295 -12.12 17.71 21.03
N ASP A 296 -13.35 17.74 21.52
CA ASP A 296 -13.76 17.22 22.81
C ASP A 296 -12.75 17.55 23.93
N ASP A 297 -11.89 16.60 24.30
CA ASP A 297 -10.91 16.67 25.37
C ASP A 297 -9.47 16.91 24.92
N GLY A 298 -9.23 16.97 23.59
CA GLY A 298 -7.92 17.20 23.00
C GLY A 298 -7.77 18.61 22.41
N SER A 299 -6.66 19.30 22.68
CA SER A 299 -6.38 20.61 22.09
C SER A 299 -4.91 20.85 21.82
N ALA A 300 -4.64 21.65 20.78
CA ALA A 300 -3.28 22.08 20.44
C ALA A 300 -3.27 23.54 19.96
N GLU A 301 -2.24 24.27 20.34
CA GLU A 301 -1.93 25.59 19.80
C GLU A 301 -1.05 25.42 18.57
N ILE A 302 -1.46 26.02 17.46
CA ILE A 302 -0.80 25.90 16.17
C ILE A 302 -0.34 27.26 15.69
N HIS A 303 0.94 27.38 15.36
CA HIS A 303 1.52 28.53 14.69
C HIS A 303 2.17 28.08 13.40
N VAL A 304 1.78 28.65 12.29
CA VAL A 304 2.35 28.37 10.97
C VAL A 304 2.88 29.66 10.38
N ARG A 305 4.07 29.62 9.80
CA ARG A 305 4.65 30.74 9.06
C ARG A 305 5.36 30.26 7.80
N ALA A 306 5.42 31.11 6.79
CA ALA A 306 6.22 30.86 5.61
C ALA A 306 7.71 30.85 5.98
N ALA A 307 8.44 29.79 5.58
CA ALA A 307 9.86 29.60 5.88
C ALA A 307 10.49 28.61 4.89
N SER A 308 11.69 28.92 4.40
CA SER A 308 12.44 27.98 3.54
C SER A 308 13.90 27.87 4.06
N PRO A 309 14.35 26.65 4.43
CA PRO A 309 13.58 25.41 4.48
C PRO A 309 12.52 25.46 5.59
N GLY A 310 11.38 24.81 5.35
CA GLY A 310 10.34 24.60 6.34
C GLY A 310 10.56 23.35 7.18
N GLY A 311 9.71 23.16 8.18
CA GLY A 311 9.72 21.99 9.06
C GLY A 311 8.54 21.96 10.02
N ALA A 312 8.55 21.02 10.95
CA ALA A 312 7.57 20.97 12.03
C ALA A 312 8.27 20.71 13.37
N LEU A 313 7.82 21.41 14.40
CA LEU A 313 8.23 21.21 15.77
C LEU A 313 6.99 20.92 16.61
N LEU A 314 6.93 19.73 17.19
CA LEU A 314 5.90 19.33 18.13
C LEU A 314 6.42 19.45 19.54
N THR A 315 5.69 20.17 20.39
CA THR A 315 5.97 20.36 21.82
C THR A 315 4.69 20.10 22.61
N ALA A 316 4.79 20.13 23.94
CA ALA A 316 3.63 19.98 24.82
C ALA A 316 3.65 21.02 25.94
N SER A 317 2.47 21.36 26.46
CA SER A 317 2.30 22.13 27.67
C SER A 317 2.88 21.37 28.87
N ARG A 318 3.07 22.06 29.99
CA ARG A 318 3.58 21.42 31.24
C ARG A 318 2.67 20.32 31.80
N GLN A 319 1.43 20.24 31.35
CA GLN A 319 0.42 19.28 31.82
C GLN A 319 0.39 18.01 30.97
N VAL A 320 1.08 17.99 29.82
CA VAL A 320 1.08 16.88 28.83
C VAL A 320 2.46 16.26 28.78
N ASP A 321 2.54 14.95 29.03
CA ASP A 321 3.73 14.15 28.76
C ASP A 321 3.81 13.85 27.26
N LEU A 322 4.70 14.56 26.55
CA LEU A 322 4.86 14.45 25.11
C LEU A 322 5.34 13.05 24.69
N GLU A 323 6.26 12.44 25.47
CA GLU A 323 6.81 11.12 25.14
C GLU A 323 5.71 10.06 25.24
N TRP A 324 4.90 10.13 26.28
CA TRP A 324 3.76 9.23 26.43
C TRP A 324 2.73 9.47 25.34
N PHE A 325 2.38 10.71 24.98
CA PHE A 325 1.48 11.03 23.87
C PHE A 325 1.96 10.43 22.55
N LEU A 326 3.23 10.63 22.22
CA LEU A 326 3.82 10.12 20.98
C LEU A 326 3.92 8.59 20.93
N SER A 327 4.05 7.93 22.08
CA SER A 327 4.09 6.47 22.18
C SER A 327 2.70 5.83 22.31
N SER A 328 1.67 6.63 22.52
CA SER A 328 0.30 6.13 22.66
C SER A 328 -0.27 5.65 21.33
N ARG A 329 -0.98 4.53 21.38
CA ARG A 329 -1.70 3.99 20.23
C ARG A 329 -2.85 4.93 19.85
N ALA A 330 -3.02 5.19 18.55
CA ALA A 330 -4.16 5.92 18.01
C ALA A 330 -4.75 5.10 16.84
N GLU A 331 -5.96 4.58 17.03
CA GLU A 331 -6.66 3.73 16.04
C GLU A 331 -5.76 2.58 15.53
N GLN A 332 -5.45 2.61 14.24
CA GLN A 332 -4.63 1.60 13.55
C GLN A 332 -3.12 1.82 13.71
N LEU A 333 -2.70 2.95 14.29
CA LEU A 333 -1.29 3.27 14.52
C LEU A 333 -0.84 2.77 15.89
N SER A 334 0.34 2.14 15.94
CA SER A 334 0.99 1.70 17.19
C SER A 334 1.51 2.87 18.03
N ASP A 335 1.86 3.97 17.36
CA ASP A 335 2.37 5.21 17.95
C ASP A 335 2.11 6.42 17.04
N GLY A 336 2.43 7.63 17.50
CA GLY A 336 2.21 8.88 16.76
C GLY A 336 3.28 9.23 15.72
N LYS A 337 4.34 8.45 15.56
CA LYS A 337 5.45 8.76 14.63
C LYS A 337 5.03 8.97 13.17
N PRO A 338 4.13 8.16 12.60
CA PRO A 338 3.62 8.39 11.24
C PRO A 338 3.01 9.79 11.07
N LEU A 339 2.24 10.25 12.06
CA LEU A 339 1.57 11.56 12.03
C LEU A 339 2.57 12.71 12.17
N VAL A 340 3.60 12.55 13.03
CA VAL A 340 4.72 13.50 13.11
C VAL A 340 5.45 13.60 11.77
N ALA A 341 5.74 12.45 11.14
CA ALA A 341 6.41 12.41 9.84
C ALA A 341 5.60 13.14 8.75
N VAL A 342 4.26 13.00 8.74
CA VAL A 342 3.38 13.76 7.84
C VAL A 342 3.51 15.27 8.08
N LEU A 343 3.49 15.73 9.33
CA LEU A 343 3.61 17.16 9.65
C LEU A 343 4.98 17.72 9.29
N GLU A 344 6.06 16.99 9.55
CA GLU A 344 7.41 17.37 9.14
C GLU A 344 7.54 17.47 7.60
N GLY A 345 6.96 16.49 6.89
CA GLY A 345 6.89 16.51 5.43
C GLY A 345 6.09 17.71 4.91
N LEU A 346 4.92 17.97 5.49
CA LEU A 346 4.07 19.12 5.15
C LEU A 346 4.84 20.44 5.28
N GLY A 347 5.57 20.62 6.38
CA GLY A 347 6.42 21.78 6.59
C GLY A 347 7.49 21.91 5.52
N THR A 348 8.25 20.82 5.29
CA THR A 348 9.36 20.80 4.33
C THR A 348 8.89 21.03 2.89
N GLY A 349 7.83 20.33 2.45
CA GLY A 349 7.32 20.42 1.08
C GLY A 349 6.56 21.71 0.80
N GLY A 350 5.96 22.30 1.83
CA GLY A 350 5.18 23.54 1.74
C GLY A 350 6.00 24.81 1.91
N ASP A 351 7.28 24.75 2.24
CA ASP A 351 8.09 25.87 2.74
C ASP A 351 7.38 26.58 3.91
N LEU A 352 6.95 25.78 4.89
CA LEU A 352 6.21 26.22 6.07
C LEU A 352 6.93 25.79 7.35
N ASP A 353 6.99 26.65 8.33
CA ASP A 353 7.46 26.31 9.69
C ASP A 353 6.24 26.13 10.59
N LEU A 354 6.00 24.91 11.04
CA LEU A 354 4.89 24.52 11.90
C LEU A 354 5.37 24.40 13.34
N SER A 355 4.90 25.24 14.22
CA SER A 355 5.10 25.11 15.68
C SER A 355 3.79 24.67 16.32
N ILE A 356 3.79 23.47 16.89
CA ILE A 356 2.60 22.80 17.42
C ILE A 356 2.83 22.53 18.89
N THR A 357 1.95 23.02 19.77
CA THR A 357 2.02 22.76 21.22
C THR A 357 0.74 22.04 21.64
N VAL A 358 0.85 20.78 22.02
CA VAL A 358 -0.26 20.01 22.59
C VAL A 358 -0.59 20.62 23.96
N ALA A 359 -1.79 21.16 24.10
CA ALA A 359 -2.21 21.90 25.29
C ALA A 359 -2.98 21.03 26.28
N SER A 360 -3.85 20.13 25.79
CA SER A 360 -4.54 19.11 26.59
C SER A 360 -4.56 17.78 25.88
N PHE A 361 -4.59 16.70 26.64
CA PHE A 361 -4.54 15.35 26.15
C PHE A 361 -5.26 14.40 27.14
N GLU A 362 -6.37 13.83 26.71
CA GLU A 362 -7.05 12.73 27.41
C GLU A 362 -7.19 11.53 26.48
N ASP A 363 -7.58 11.74 25.20
CA ASP A 363 -7.66 10.73 24.17
C ASP A 363 -6.67 11.01 23.03
N PRO A 364 -5.79 10.05 22.65
CA PRO A 364 -4.84 10.21 21.54
C PRO A 364 -5.50 10.53 20.20
N HIS A 365 -6.64 9.89 19.90
CA HIS A 365 -7.38 10.10 18.65
C HIS A 365 -7.85 11.56 18.53
N HIS A 366 -8.61 12.04 19.53
CA HIS A 366 -9.14 13.40 19.54
C HIS A 366 -8.03 14.45 19.56
N THR A 367 -6.94 14.18 20.25
CA THR A 367 -5.81 15.10 20.29
C THR A 367 -5.16 15.24 18.92
N TRP A 368 -4.88 14.14 18.21
CA TRP A 368 -4.34 14.19 16.84
C TRP A 368 -5.31 14.87 15.87
N GLU A 369 -6.58 14.56 15.96
CA GLU A 369 -7.61 15.24 15.15
C GLU A 369 -7.61 16.75 15.42
N GLY A 370 -7.51 17.18 16.66
CA GLY A 370 -7.35 18.58 17.06
C GLY A 370 -6.13 19.23 16.43
N VAL A 371 -4.97 18.54 16.43
CA VAL A 371 -3.73 19.00 15.78
C VAL A 371 -3.95 19.22 14.28
N PHE A 372 -4.44 18.21 13.55
CA PHE A 372 -4.60 18.31 12.10
C PHE A 372 -5.68 19.30 11.67
N ARG A 373 -6.77 19.42 12.43
CA ARG A 373 -7.77 20.49 12.23
C ARG A 373 -7.16 21.87 12.44
N GLY A 374 -6.40 22.06 13.52
CA GLY A 374 -5.73 23.32 13.81
C GLY A 374 -4.75 23.74 12.71
N VAL A 375 -3.96 22.79 12.19
CA VAL A 375 -3.08 23.03 11.05
C VAL A 375 -3.89 23.46 9.83
N GLY A 376 -4.96 22.75 9.47
CA GLY A 376 -5.83 23.13 8.35
C GLY A 376 -6.43 24.52 8.48
N MET A 377 -6.89 24.91 9.69
CA MET A 377 -7.39 26.25 9.99
C MET A 377 -6.32 27.33 9.89
N ALA A 378 -5.08 27.04 10.31
CA ALA A 378 -3.98 27.99 10.15
C ALA A 378 -3.61 28.19 8.69
N LEU A 379 -3.59 27.11 7.91
CA LEU A 379 -3.37 27.20 6.45
C LEU A 379 -4.50 27.96 5.75
N ASP A 380 -5.76 27.78 6.16
CA ASP A 380 -6.88 28.55 5.61
C ASP A 380 -6.68 30.05 5.80
N LYS A 381 -6.30 30.48 6.99
CA LYS A 381 -5.95 31.89 7.25
C LYS A 381 -4.78 32.39 6.41
N MET A 382 -3.78 31.55 6.14
CA MET A 382 -2.63 31.95 5.33
C MET A 382 -2.95 32.05 3.84
N PHE A 383 -3.85 31.21 3.33
CA PHE A 383 -4.03 31.07 1.87
C PHE A 383 -5.40 31.55 1.37
N ASN A 384 -6.48 31.54 2.18
CA ASN A 384 -7.84 31.83 1.74
C ASN A 384 -8.49 33.05 2.40
N GLU A 385 -8.18 33.36 3.66
CA GLU A 385 -8.82 34.50 4.34
C GLU A 385 -8.56 35.81 3.58
N GLN A 386 -9.64 36.48 3.17
CA GLN A 386 -9.53 37.84 2.69
C GLN A 386 -9.19 38.77 3.88
N PRO A 387 -8.28 39.75 3.70
CA PRO A 387 -8.05 40.72 4.74
C PRO A 387 -9.39 41.38 5.07
N VAL A 388 -9.79 41.36 6.34
CA VAL A 388 -10.97 42.09 6.82
C VAL A 388 -10.72 43.56 6.46
N ALA A 389 -11.54 44.09 5.56
CA ALA A 389 -11.49 45.52 5.24
C ALA A 389 -11.61 46.29 6.55
N PRO A 390 -10.76 47.27 6.85
CA PRO A 390 -10.92 48.10 8.04
C PRO A 390 -12.32 48.72 8.01
N SER A 391 -13.07 48.44 9.09
CA SER A 391 -14.40 49.04 9.28
C SER A 391 -14.27 50.57 9.11
N PRO A 392 -15.20 51.24 8.39
CA PRO A 392 -15.17 52.66 8.14
C PRO A 392 -15.24 53.53 9.41
#